data_1992eff0fc0ffa7f37182d92c9b2af92
#
_entry.id   1992eff0fc0ffa7f37182d92c9b2af92
#
_cell.length_a   1.000
_cell.length_b   1.000
_cell.length_c   1.000
_cell.angle_alpha   90.00
_cell.angle_beta   90.00
_cell.angle_gamma   90.00
#
_symmetry.space_group_name_H-M   'P 1'
#
loop_
_entity.id
_entity.type
_entity.pdbx_description
1 polymer ?
#
loop_
_entity_poly.entity_id
_entity_poly.type
_entity_poly.pdbx_seq_one_letter_code
_entity_poly.pdbx_strand_id
1 'polypeptide(L)'
;HEPDIITFSGDKLIGGPQSGIIVGGKSIIDKFQKNTLYRTLRPDKLTIALLEEILRSYNINSFTEDNLSLSLLSSSQNSLKARGKKVMNLIKKSKIKNFSIKLVESKVAAGSGSLPEKKIDSMAIVFEAKSKKCSALAEKFRKGKIPVVGFIKNNKFYIDLKAVLPNQLIKLSQAINSI
;
A
#
# COMPACT_ATOMS: atom_id res chain seq x y z
N HIS A 1 -29.23 -5.71 -0.80
CA HIS A 1 -29.12 -7.03 -1.47
C HIS A 1 -28.16 -7.88 -0.67
N GLU A 2 -28.64 -9.02 -0.19
CA GLU A 2 -27.78 -10.03 0.45
C GLU A 2 -27.34 -11.01 -0.66
N PRO A 3 -26.06 -11.09 -1.03
CA PRO A 3 -25.61 -12.03 -2.03
C PRO A 3 -25.62 -13.47 -1.50
N ASP A 4 -26.00 -14.43 -2.35
CA ASP A 4 -25.98 -15.86 -1.98
C ASP A 4 -24.57 -16.38 -1.74
N ILE A 5 -23.57 -15.80 -2.44
CA ILE A 5 -22.15 -16.16 -2.37
C ILE A 5 -21.30 -14.90 -2.48
N ILE A 6 -20.25 -14.85 -1.65
CA ILE A 6 -19.18 -13.85 -1.73
C ILE A 6 -17.86 -14.59 -1.95
N THR A 7 -17.06 -14.13 -2.92
CA THR A 7 -15.71 -14.66 -3.15
C THR A 7 -14.68 -13.53 -3.05
N PHE A 8 -13.57 -13.81 -2.39
CA PHE A 8 -12.48 -12.85 -2.23
C PHE A 8 -11.13 -13.52 -2.00
N SER A 9 -10.06 -12.75 -2.15
CA SER A 9 -8.69 -13.23 -1.98
C SER A 9 -8.17 -12.97 -0.56
N GLY A 10 -7.47 -13.94 0.03
CA GLY A 10 -6.82 -13.79 1.33
C GLY A 10 -5.58 -12.90 1.30
N ASP A 11 -4.87 -12.86 0.17
CA ASP A 11 -3.57 -12.18 -0.03
C ASP A 11 -3.67 -10.70 -0.42
N LYS A 12 -4.88 -10.14 -0.49
CA LYS A 12 -5.09 -8.72 -0.82
C LYS A 12 -5.26 -7.88 0.45
N LEU A 13 -6.38 -7.18 0.59
CA LEU A 13 -6.64 -6.29 1.72
C LEU A 13 -6.70 -7.01 3.07
N ILE A 14 -7.09 -8.28 3.08
CA ILE A 14 -7.08 -9.08 4.30
C ILE A 14 -5.67 -9.24 4.86
N GLY A 15 -4.65 -9.29 3.99
CA GLY A 15 -3.23 -9.37 4.39
C GLY A 15 -2.78 -10.76 4.82
N GLY A 16 -3.55 -11.80 4.44
CA GLY A 16 -3.23 -13.21 4.68
C GLY A 16 -2.40 -13.85 3.56
N PRO A 17 -2.24 -15.17 3.59
CA PRO A 17 -1.61 -15.93 2.52
C PRO A 17 -2.48 -15.98 1.27
N GLN A 18 -1.86 -16.32 0.12
CA GLN A 18 -2.59 -16.49 -1.13
C GLN A 18 -3.62 -17.63 -0.99
N SER A 19 -4.87 -17.27 -1.11
CA SER A 19 -6.00 -18.18 -0.99
C SER A 19 -7.26 -17.57 -1.62
N GLY A 20 -8.12 -18.42 -2.14
CA GLY A 20 -9.50 -18.07 -2.50
C GLY A 20 -10.43 -18.40 -1.33
N ILE A 21 -11.19 -17.43 -0.89
CA ILE A 21 -12.17 -17.58 0.20
C ILE A 21 -13.56 -17.46 -0.40
N ILE A 22 -14.42 -18.41 -0.06
CA ILE A 22 -15.83 -18.44 -0.49
C ILE A 22 -16.70 -18.47 0.77
N VAL A 23 -17.59 -17.51 0.89
CA VAL A 23 -18.57 -17.40 1.98
C VAL A 23 -19.98 -17.42 1.39
N GLY A 24 -20.88 -18.15 1.98
CA GLY A 24 -22.26 -18.23 1.49
C GLY A 24 -23.15 -19.11 2.37
N GLY A 25 -24.40 -19.28 1.95
CA GLY A 25 -25.35 -20.14 2.62
C GLY A 25 -24.87 -21.60 2.74
N LYS A 26 -25.09 -22.24 3.89
CA LYS A 26 -24.63 -23.59 4.19
C LYS A 26 -24.95 -24.60 3.06
N SER A 27 -26.15 -24.56 2.52
CA SER A 27 -26.60 -25.48 1.46
C SER A 27 -25.77 -25.37 0.18
N ILE A 28 -25.27 -24.19 -0.12
CA ILE A 28 -24.42 -23.91 -1.30
C ILE A 28 -22.98 -24.37 -1.02
N ILE A 29 -22.45 -24.02 0.14
CA ILE A 29 -21.09 -24.41 0.55
C ILE A 29 -20.95 -25.94 0.64
N ASP A 30 -21.95 -26.64 1.17
CA ASP A 30 -21.98 -28.11 1.23
C ASP A 30 -21.91 -28.75 -0.19
N LYS A 31 -22.49 -28.10 -1.23
CA LYS A 31 -22.36 -28.57 -2.62
C LYS A 31 -20.93 -28.41 -3.15
N PHE A 32 -20.25 -27.31 -2.84
CA PHE A 32 -18.84 -27.15 -3.21
C PHE A 32 -17.95 -28.21 -2.59
N GLN A 33 -18.14 -28.50 -1.29
CA GLN A 33 -17.35 -29.50 -0.56
C GLN A 33 -17.53 -30.92 -1.11
N LYS A 34 -18.70 -31.23 -1.69
CA LYS A 34 -18.99 -32.52 -2.32
C LYS A 34 -18.45 -32.64 -3.74
N ASN A 35 -18.02 -31.54 -4.36
CA ASN A 35 -17.45 -31.56 -5.70
C ASN A 35 -16.06 -32.20 -5.68
N THR A 36 -15.76 -33.08 -6.63
CA THR A 36 -14.48 -33.79 -6.74
C THR A 36 -13.29 -32.84 -6.90
N LEU A 37 -13.48 -31.71 -7.59
CA LEU A 37 -12.46 -30.67 -7.80
C LEU A 37 -12.10 -29.95 -6.49
N TYR A 38 -12.96 -29.95 -5.49
CA TYR A 38 -12.67 -29.29 -4.21
C TYR A 38 -11.41 -29.86 -3.56
N ARG A 39 -11.16 -31.16 -3.69
CA ARG A 39 -9.95 -31.80 -3.14
C ARG A 39 -8.66 -31.28 -3.79
N THR A 40 -8.67 -30.98 -5.09
CA THR A 40 -7.50 -30.48 -5.82
C THR A 40 -7.19 -29.02 -5.51
N LEU A 41 -8.20 -28.26 -5.08
CA LEU A 41 -8.10 -26.84 -4.74
C LEU A 41 -7.90 -26.60 -3.23
N ARG A 42 -7.81 -27.68 -2.44
CA ARG A 42 -7.67 -27.58 -0.98
C ARG A 42 -6.35 -26.93 -0.59
N PRO A 43 -6.36 -25.85 0.21
CA PRO A 43 -5.15 -25.25 0.74
C PRO A 43 -4.46 -26.19 1.74
N ASP A 44 -3.16 -26.02 1.90
CA ASP A 44 -2.38 -26.72 2.91
C ASP A 44 -2.70 -26.23 4.34
N LYS A 45 -2.23 -26.98 5.34
CA LYS A 45 -2.48 -26.66 6.75
C LYS A 45 -1.83 -25.35 7.19
N LEU A 46 -0.68 -24.97 6.62
CA LEU A 46 0.01 -23.74 6.97
C LEU A 46 -0.79 -22.52 6.47
N THR A 47 -1.30 -22.57 5.24
CA THR A 47 -2.20 -21.55 4.71
C THR A 47 -3.44 -21.36 5.58
N ILE A 48 -4.05 -22.46 6.07
CA ILE A 48 -5.21 -22.38 6.96
C ILE A 48 -4.84 -21.74 8.30
N ALA A 49 -3.73 -22.14 8.91
CA ALA A 49 -3.28 -21.60 10.19
C ALA A 49 -2.95 -20.09 10.11
N LEU A 50 -2.29 -19.66 9.03
CA LEU A 50 -2.01 -18.24 8.80
C LEU A 50 -3.29 -17.43 8.57
N LEU A 51 -4.27 -17.97 7.84
CA LEU A 51 -5.57 -17.32 7.67
C LEU A 51 -6.33 -17.20 8.99
N GLU A 52 -6.29 -18.25 9.82
CA GLU A 52 -6.92 -18.24 11.13
C GLU A 52 -6.36 -17.10 11.99
N GLU A 53 -5.04 -16.95 12.06
CA GLU A 53 -4.39 -15.90 12.85
C GLU A 53 -4.76 -14.49 12.35
N ILE A 54 -4.75 -14.29 11.04
CA ILE A 54 -5.18 -13.02 10.44
C ILE A 54 -6.66 -12.72 10.76
N LEU A 55 -7.55 -13.70 10.60
CA LEU A 55 -8.98 -13.50 10.88
C LEU A 55 -9.23 -13.28 12.38
N ARG A 56 -8.41 -13.88 13.25
CA ARG A 56 -8.46 -13.63 14.69
C ARG A 56 -8.16 -12.16 15.02
N SER A 57 -7.17 -11.54 14.35
CA SER A 57 -6.86 -10.11 14.56
C SER A 57 -8.04 -9.19 14.22
N TYR A 58 -8.86 -9.57 13.24
CA TYR A 58 -10.10 -8.84 12.95
C TYR A 58 -11.15 -8.96 14.06
N ASN A 59 -11.28 -10.14 14.67
CA ASN A 59 -12.24 -10.35 15.76
C ASN A 59 -11.90 -9.55 17.02
N ILE A 60 -10.61 -9.38 17.33
CA ILE A 60 -10.14 -8.61 18.50
C ILE A 60 -9.84 -7.13 18.17
N ASN A 61 -10.16 -6.67 16.96
CA ASN A 61 -9.94 -5.32 16.48
C ASN A 61 -8.47 -4.85 16.49
N SER A 62 -7.50 -5.77 16.47
CA SER A 62 -6.06 -5.44 16.39
C SER A 62 -5.54 -5.38 14.94
N PHE A 63 -6.38 -5.63 13.94
CA PHE A 63 -5.99 -5.78 12.54
C PHE A 63 -5.23 -4.58 11.96
N THR A 64 -5.44 -3.36 12.47
CA THR A 64 -4.69 -2.17 12.03
C THR A 64 -3.27 -2.14 12.57
N GLU A 65 -2.96 -2.86 13.64
CA GLU A 65 -1.64 -2.96 14.25
C GLU A 65 -0.88 -4.16 13.67
N ASP A 66 -1.57 -5.29 13.52
CA ASP A 66 -1.00 -6.57 13.10
C ASP A 66 -0.88 -6.69 11.58
N ASN A 67 -1.73 -5.99 10.81
CA ASN A 67 -1.74 -6.04 9.36
C ASN A 67 -1.13 -4.77 8.75
N LEU A 68 0.09 -4.91 8.22
CA LEU A 68 0.84 -3.80 7.61
C LEU A 68 0.06 -3.08 6.50
N SER A 69 -0.62 -3.82 5.62
CA SER A 69 -1.37 -3.23 4.51
C SER A 69 -2.51 -2.35 5.01
N LEU A 70 -3.26 -2.82 6.00
CA LEU A 70 -4.35 -2.06 6.60
C LEU A 70 -3.84 -0.90 7.45
N SER A 71 -2.76 -1.07 8.20
CA SER A 71 -2.08 -0.01 8.94
C SER A 71 -1.68 1.16 8.03
N LEU A 72 -1.13 0.86 6.85
CA LEU A 72 -0.76 1.87 5.86
C LEU A 72 -1.99 2.54 5.25
N LEU A 73 -2.99 1.76 4.84
CA LEU A 73 -4.22 2.27 4.22
C LEU A 73 -5.06 3.11 5.19
N SER A 74 -5.14 2.73 6.46
CA SER A 74 -5.88 3.44 7.50
C SER A 74 -5.19 4.69 8.03
N SER A 75 -3.89 4.91 7.70
CA SER A 75 -3.16 6.10 8.14
C SER A 75 -3.89 7.38 7.77
N SER A 76 -4.22 8.22 8.76
CA SER A 76 -4.95 9.47 8.55
C SER A 76 -4.13 10.50 7.78
N GLN A 77 -4.80 11.36 7.02
CA GLN A 77 -4.15 12.44 6.26
C GLN A 77 -3.32 13.36 7.19
N ASN A 78 -3.80 13.62 8.39
CA ASN A 78 -3.06 14.42 9.39
C ASN A 78 -1.75 13.74 9.82
N SER A 79 -1.77 12.43 10.06
CA SER A 79 -0.56 11.66 10.36
C SER A 79 0.43 11.70 9.20
N LEU A 80 -0.04 11.50 7.97
CA LEU A 80 0.78 11.58 6.76
C LEU A 80 1.35 12.99 6.54
N LYS A 81 0.57 14.03 6.82
CA LYS A 81 1.04 15.43 6.77
C LYS A 81 2.16 15.69 7.79
N ALA A 82 2.03 15.16 8.99
CA ALA A 82 3.08 15.26 10.02
C ALA A 82 4.37 14.53 9.57
N ARG A 83 4.24 13.30 9.03
CA ARG A 83 5.36 12.55 8.43
C ARG A 83 6.03 13.34 7.31
N GLY A 84 5.24 13.92 6.40
CA GLY A 84 5.73 14.73 5.30
C GLY A 84 6.49 15.97 5.78
N LYS A 85 5.95 16.71 6.75
CA LYS A 85 6.65 17.85 7.37
C LYS A 85 7.98 17.44 7.97
N LYS A 86 8.05 16.29 8.67
CA LYS A 86 9.30 15.76 9.23
C LYS A 86 10.34 15.50 8.14
N VAL A 87 9.96 14.87 7.03
CA VAL A 87 10.87 14.64 5.89
C VAL A 87 11.30 15.98 5.28
N MET A 88 10.35 16.90 5.03
CA MET A 88 10.65 18.22 4.44
C MET A 88 11.65 19.05 5.28
N ASN A 89 11.58 18.95 6.60
CA ASN A 89 12.53 19.64 7.51
C ASN A 89 13.94 19.04 7.45
N LEU A 90 14.08 17.76 7.09
CA LEU A 90 15.37 17.08 6.95
C LEU A 90 16.00 17.24 5.55
N ILE A 91 15.27 17.79 4.60
CA ILE A 91 15.77 18.02 3.24
C ILE A 91 16.63 19.26 3.19
N LYS A 92 17.88 19.11 2.70
CA LYS A 92 18.81 20.20 2.44
C LYS A 92 18.51 20.85 1.09
N LYS A 93 17.67 21.88 1.08
CA LYS A 93 17.21 22.55 -0.16
C LYS A 93 18.35 23.04 -1.06
N SER A 94 19.53 23.37 -0.49
CA SER A 94 20.71 23.81 -1.26
C SER A 94 21.27 22.74 -2.20
N LYS A 95 21.00 21.46 -1.93
CA LYS A 95 21.47 20.34 -2.77
C LYS A 95 20.56 20.07 -3.98
N ILE A 96 19.33 20.58 -3.97
CA ILE A 96 18.30 20.22 -4.97
C ILE A 96 18.01 21.45 -5.85
N LYS A 97 19.00 21.85 -6.64
CA LYS A 97 18.92 23.09 -7.45
C LYS A 97 17.93 23.00 -8.63
N ASN A 98 17.70 21.81 -9.19
CA ASN A 98 16.98 21.60 -10.46
C ASN A 98 15.49 21.27 -10.29
N PHE A 99 15.00 21.14 -9.05
CA PHE A 99 13.62 20.76 -8.78
C PHE A 99 13.05 21.65 -7.67
N SER A 100 11.77 21.97 -7.77
CA SER A 100 10.99 22.43 -6.62
C SER A 100 10.39 21.23 -5.91
N ILE A 101 10.39 21.25 -4.58
CA ILE A 101 9.84 20.18 -3.75
C ILE A 101 8.71 20.74 -2.92
N LYS A 102 7.55 20.06 -2.98
CA LYS A 102 6.35 20.44 -2.22
C LYS A 102 5.74 19.23 -1.56
N LEU A 103 5.16 19.43 -0.38
CA LEU A 103 4.25 18.48 0.25
C LEU A 103 2.83 18.84 -0.18
N VAL A 104 2.13 17.90 -0.81
CA VAL A 104 0.79 18.12 -1.36
C VAL A 104 -0.17 17.01 -0.92
N GLU A 105 -1.44 17.33 -0.92
CA GLU A 105 -2.50 16.34 -0.81
C GLU A 105 -2.53 15.47 -2.05
N SER A 106 -2.74 14.18 -1.86
CA SER A 106 -2.80 13.18 -2.91
C SER A 106 -3.92 12.18 -2.65
N LYS A 107 -4.21 11.38 -3.65
CA LYS A 107 -5.15 10.27 -3.55
C LYS A 107 -4.51 9.03 -4.15
N VAL A 108 -4.64 7.92 -3.45
CA VAL A 108 -4.14 6.61 -3.87
C VAL A 108 -5.28 5.61 -4.02
N ALA A 109 -5.05 4.57 -4.80
CA ALA A 109 -5.91 3.40 -4.85
C ALA A 109 -5.29 2.27 -4.02
N ALA A 110 -6.12 1.34 -3.54
CA ALA A 110 -5.64 0.20 -2.76
C ALA A 110 -4.77 -0.78 -3.56
N GLY A 111 -4.73 -0.66 -4.88
CA GLY A 111 -3.94 -1.51 -5.78
C GLY A 111 -4.53 -2.89 -6.04
N SER A 112 -3.91 -3.65 -6.95
CA SER A 112 -4.28 -5.03 -7.29
C SER A 112 -5.75 -5.28 -7.60
N GLY A 113 -6.48 -4.29 -8.12
CA GLY A 113 -7.93 -4.40 -8.38
C GLY A 113 -8.81 -4.36 -7.13
N SER A 114 -8.22 -4.22 -5.94
CA SER A 114 -8.97 -4.05 -4.69
C SER A 114 -9.51 -2.63 -4.59
N LEU A 115 -10.82 -2.47 -4.46
CA LEU A 115 -11.50 -1.17 -4.39
C LEU A 115 -11.10 -0.22 -5.55
N PRO A 116 -11.28 -0.60 -6.83
CA PRO A 116 -10.72 0.14 -7.96
C PRO A 116 -11.29 1.56 -8.10
N GLU A 117 -12.51 1.80 -7.67
CA GLU A 117 -13.17 3.10 -7.74
C GLU A 117 -12.92 3.98 -6.51
N LYS A 118 -12.55 3.39 -5.38
CA LYS A 118 -12.37 4.13 -4.13
C LYS A 118 -10.96 4.71 -4.05
N LYS A 119 -10.89 6.04 -4.09
CA LYS A 119 -9.66 6.78 -3.83
C LYS A 119 -9.54 7.08 -2.34
N ILE A 120 -8.38 6.80 -1.78
CA ILE A 120 -8.04 6.98 -0.37
C ILE A 120 -7.19 8.24 -0.25
N ASP A 121 -7.56 9.13 0.66
CA ASP A 121 -6.81 10.37 0.89
C ASP A 121 -5.41 10.07 1.41
N SER A 122 -4.43 10.81 0.87
CA SER A 122 -3.01 10.65 1.17
C SER A 122 -2.27 12.00 1.13
N MET A 123 -0.97 11.94 1.36
CA MET A 123 -0.03 13.04 1.19
C MET A 123 1.16 12.56 0.36
N ALA A 124 1.66 13.41 -0.52
CA ALA A 124 2.83 13.09 -1.34
C ALA A 124 3.87 14.20 -1.31
N ILE A 125 5.15 13.82 -1.40
CA ILE A 125 6.25 14.72 -1.70
C ILE A 125 6.37 14.76 -3.23
N VAL A 126 6.21 15.96 -3.81
CA VAL A 126 6.19 16.17 -5.25
C VAL A 126 7.43 16.95 -5.68
N PHE A 127 8.05 16.45 -6.72
CA PHE A 127 9.18 17.10 -7.38
C PHE A 127 8.70 17.64 -8.73
N GLU A 128 8.82 18.94 -8.92
CA GLU A 128 8.56 19.63 -10.19
C GLU A 128 9.90 20.01 -10.81
N ALA A 129 10.16 19.50 -12.01
CA ALA A 129 11.38 19.80 -12.75
C ALA A 129 11.33 21.20 -13.34
N LYS A 130 12.41 21.97 -13.18
CA LYS A 130 12.55 23.29 -13.81
C LYS A 130 12.97 23.20 -15.29
N SER A 131 13.77 22.19 -15.65
CA SER A 131 14.33 22.04 -17.00
C SER A 131 14.56 20.60 -17.47
N LYS A 132 14.47 19.59 -16.59
CA LYS A 132 14.74 18.18 -16.91
C LYS A 132 13.46 17.35 -16.86
N LYS A 133 13.42 16.25 -17.63
CA LYS A 133 12.31 15.30 -17.57
C LYS A 133 12.29 14.59 -16.20
N CYS A 134 11.12 14.49 -15.58
CA CYS A 134 10.95 13.79 -14.29
C CYS A 134 11.29 12.29 -14.37
N SER A 135 11.34 11.70 -15.57
CA SER A 135 11.80 10.32 -15.78
C SER A 135 13.24 10.08 -15.33
N ALA A 136 14.15 11.02 -15.64
CA ALA A 136 15.53 10.93 -15.21
C ALA A 136 15.68 11.02 -13.67
N LEU A 137 14.82 11.82 -13.03
CA LEU A 137 14.76 11.89 -11.57
C LEU A 137 14.26 10.57 -10.96
N ALA A 138 13.18 10.01 -11.51
CA ALA A 138 12.64 8.72 -11.07
C ALA A 138 13.67 7.58 -11.20
N GLU A 139 14.47 7.60 -12.28
CA GLU A 139 15.55 6.65 -12.47
C GLU A 139 16.65 6.81 -11.43
N LYS A 140 17.07 8.06 -11.13
CA LYS A 140 18.06 8.33 -10.09
C LYS A 140 17.59 7.81 -8.72
N PHE A 141 16.33 8.05 -8.35
CA PHE A 141 15.76 7.54 -7.11
C PHE A 141 15.80 6.01 -7.07
N ARG A 142 15.39 5.34 -8.16
CA ARG A 142 15.34 3.88 -8.24
C ARG A 142 16.72 3.22 -8.19
N LYS A 143 17.74 3.87 -8.79
CA LYS A 143 19.13 3.37 -8.84
C LYS A 143 20.01 3.93 -7.72
N GLY A 144 19.49 4.78 -6.84
CA GLY A 144 20.24 5.37 -5.74
C GLY A 144 20.66 4.36 -4.68
N LYS A 145 21.63 4.75 -3.82
CA LYS A 145 22.09 3.91 -2.68
C LYS A 145 20.93 3.48 -1.76
N ILE A 146 19.92 4.35 -1.62
CA ILE A 146 18.65 4.04 -0.97
C ILE A 146 17.59 4.14 -2.06
N PRO A 147 17.16 2.99 -2.64
CA PRO A 147 16.19 3.01 -3.73
C PRO A 147 14.83 3.54 -3.25
N VAL A 148 14.26 4.45 -4.02
CA VAL A 148 12.90 4.97 -3.77
C VAL A 148 12.09 4.85 -5.06
N VAL A 149 10.94 4.20 -4.94
CA VAL A 149 9.99 4.05 -6.05
C VAL A 149 8.85 5.05 -5.84
N GLY A 150 8.60 5.85 -6.85
CA GLY A 150 7.47 6.77 -6.93
C GLY A 150 6.80 6.67 -8.29
N PHE A 151 5.90 7.58 -8.59
CA PHE A 151 5.21 7.61 -9.89
C PHE A 151 5.28 9.00 -10.53
N ILE A 152 5.13 9.03 -11.85
CA ILE A 152 5.12 10.27 -12.62
C ILE A 152 3.69 10.55 -13.08
N LYS A 153 3.23 11.77 -12.84
CA LYS A 153 1.95 12.28 -13.33
C LYS A 153 2.11 13.75 -13.71
N ASN A 154 1.61 14.14 -14.88
CA ASN A 154 1.67 15.53 -15.38
C ASN A 154 3.09 16.12 -15.30
N ASN A 155 4.10 15.36 -15.73
CA ASN A 155 5.52 15.72 -15.70
C ASN A 155 6.04 16.10 -14.28
N LYS A 156 5.44 15.57 -13.22
CA LYS A 156 5.88 15.69 -11.82
C LYS A 156 6.15 14.31 -11.28
N PHE A 157 7.18 14.18 -10.44
CA PHE A 157 7.49 12.93 -9.75
C PHE A 157 6.93 12.97 -8.34
N TYR A 158 6.22 11.94 -7.95
CA TYR A 158 5.50 11.80 -6.68
C TYR A 158 6.09 10.67 -5.85
N ILE A 159 6.35 10.94 -4.58
CA ILE A 159 6.60 9.93 -3.55
C ILE A 159 5.42 10.00 -2.57
N ASP A 160 4.52 9.02 -2.66
CA ASP A 160 3.35 8.97 -1.79
C ASP A 160 3.72 8.44 -0.40
N LEU A 161 3.33 9.17 0.64
CA LEU A 161 3.72 8.89 2.02
C LEU A 161 2.89 7.78 2.66
N LYS A 162 1.77 7.38 2.05
CA LYS A 162 0.99 6.24 2.55
C LYS A 162 1.76 4.93 2.45
N ALA A 163 2.65 4.80 1.47
CA ALA A 163 3.52 3.64 1.30
C ALA A 163 4.85 3.73 2.08
N VAL A 164 5.06 4.79 2.88
CA VAL A 164 6.31 5.02 3.63
C VAL A 164 6.07 4.79 5.12
N LEU A 165 6.77 3.82 5.69
CA LEU A 165 6.68 3.52 7.12
C LEU A 165 7.30 4.63 7.98
N PRO A 166 6.81 4.84 9.22
CA PRO A 166 7.35 5.86 10.13
C PRO A 166 8.87 5.75 10.39
N ASN A 167 9.41 4.53 10.45
CA ASN A 167 10.84 4.28 10.64
C ASN A 167 11.69 4.49 9.38
N GLN A 168 11.07 4.67 8.21
CA GLN A 168 11.74 4.92 6.93
C GLN A 168 11.92 6.41 6.61
N LEU A 169 11.34 7.34 7.37
CA LEU A 169 11.34 8.77 7.06
C LEU A 169 12.75 9.36 6.99
N ILE A 170 13.67 8.93 7.88
CA ILE A 170 15.07 9.36 7.87
C ILE A 170 15.76 8.85 6.60
N LYS A 171 15.59 7.57 6.25
CA LYS A 171 16.15 6.97 5.03
C LYS A 171 15.62 7.68 3.77
N LEU A 172 14.32 8.01 3.74
CA LEU A 172 13.72 8.77 2.64
C LEU A 172 14.37 10.16 2.51
N SER A 173 14.57 10.89 3.60
CA SER A 173 15.23 12.20 3.56
C SER A 173 16.68 12.10 3.09
N GLN A 174 17.41 11.05 3.49
CA GLN A 174 18.77 10.77 3.01
C GLN A 174 18.79 10.47 1.50
N ALA A 175 17.85 9.66 1.02
CA ALA A 175 17.68 9.40 -0.42
C ALA A 175 17.45 10.70 -1.20
N ILE A 176 16.57 11.56 -0.71
CA ILE A 176 16.29 12.86 -1.34
C ILE A 176 17.52 13.79 -1.33
N ASN A 177 18.29 13.78 -0.25
CA ASN A 177 19.49 14.62 -0.14
C ASN A 177 20.68 14.13 -0.98
N SER A 178 20.61 12.90 -1.54
CA SER A 178 21.68 12.30 -2.36
C SER A 178 21.49 12.49 -3.86
N ILE A 179 20.40 13.15 -4.29
CA ILE A 179 20.08 13.44 -5.68
C ILE A 179 20.63 14.79 -6.11
#